data_171cc50969b858074ed2e88650fd1ba1
#
_entry.id   171cc50969b858074ed2e88650fd1ba1
#
_cell.length_a   1.000
_cell.length_b   1.000
_cell.length_c   1.000
_cell.angle_alpha   90.00
_cell.angle_beta   90.00
_cell.angle_gamma   90.00
#
_symmetry.space_group_name_H-M   'P 1'
#
loop_
_entity.id
_entity.type
_entity.pdbx_description
1 polymer ?
#
loop_
_entity_poly.entity_id
_entity_poly.type
_entity_poly.pdbx_seq_one_letter_code
_entity_poly.pdbx_strand_id
1 'polypeptide(L)'
;MGGIAFIVLLLFGGLSSCSLFGGNSGSGLIASSYLSEDADITGAESAYVAMEAELQDMLDNIESEYPGYDEYRVNADEIEHDPYVLISILSALHEGVFTLDEAQSTLEMLFEKQYILTVEEEVQVRYRTETRTDSEGNEYCLLYTSPSPRDVEES
;
A
#
# COMPACT_ATOMS: atom_id res chain seq x y z
N MET A 1 -19.72 -3.40 21.33
CA MET A 1 -18.46 -3.70 20.63
C MET A 1 -17.88 -2.41 20.10
N GLY A 2 -16.77 -1.97 20.67
CA GLY A 2 -15.97 -0.90 20.10
C GLY A 2 -15.19 -1.49 18.92
N GLY A 3 -15.48 -1.06 17.69
CA GLY A 3 -14.70 -1.47 16.51
C GLY A 3 -13.45 -0.62 16.40
N ILE A 4 -12.28 -1.23 16.32
CA ILE A 4 -11.08 -0.58 15.84
C ILE A 4 -11.00 -0.89 14.34
N ALA A 5 -11.03 0.14 13.51
CA ALA A 5 -10.79 0.00 12.09
C ALA A 5 -9.34 0.36 11.78
N PHE A 6 -8.67 -0.49 11.04
CA PHE A 6 -7.36 -0.24 10.48
C PHE A 6 -7.53 0.22 9.03
N ILE A 7 -7.05 1.40 8.71
CA ILE A 7 -7.19 1.99 7.38
C ILE A 7 -5.81 2.07 6.74
N VAL A 8 -5.67 1.44 5.59
CA VAL A 8 -4.48 1.54 4.74
C VAL A 8 -4.86 2.35 3.51
N LEU A 9 -4.14 3.43 3.29
CA LEU A 9 -4.29 4.28 2.12
C LEU A 9 -3.00 4.28 1.32
N LEU A 10 -3.07 3.76 0.11
CA LEU A 10 -1.99 3.85 -0.86
C LEU A 10 -2.33 4.94 -1.87
N LEU A 11 -1.53 5.99 -1.90
CA LEU A 11 -1.68 7.08 -2.85
C LEU A 11 -0.65 6.93 -3.97
N PHE A 12 -1.14 6.99 -5.18
CA PHE A 12 -0.31 6.98 -6.37
C PHE A 12 0.26 8.37 -6.65
N GLY A 13 1.54 8.52 -6.47
CA GLY A 13 2.25 9.80 -6.65
C GLY A 13 2.60 10.08 -8.11
N GLY A 14 1.61 10.48 -8.89
CA GLY A 14 1.83 11.34 -10.08
C GLY A 14 2.58 10.81 -11.29
N LEU A 15 2.96 9.54 -11.37
CA LEU A 15 3.41 8.93 -12.62
C LEU A 15 2.21 8.27 -13.29
N SER A 16 1.35 9.10 -13.89
CA SER A 16 0.16 8.67 -14.60
C SER A 16 0.55 7.79 -15.79
N SER A 17 0.54 6.49 -15.59
CA SER A 17 0.71 5.52 -16.66
C SER A 17 -0.52 5.50 -17.54
N CYS A 18 -0.37 5.92 -18.78
CA CYS A 18 -1.29 5.47 -19.81
C CYS A 18 -0.99 4.01 -20.09
N SER A 19 -1.67 3.11 -19.42
CA SER A 19 -1.64 1.67 -19.70
C SER A 19 -2.16 1.41 -21.12
N LEU A 20 -1.31 1.41 -22.12
CA LEU A 20 -1.65 1.09 -23.50
C LEU A 20 -1.10 -0.25 -23.99
N PHE A 21 -0.36 -1.00 -23.15
CA PHE A 21 0.15 -2.30 -23.54
C PHE A 21 0.14 -3.30 -22.37
N GLY A 22 -1.01 -3.94 -22.18
CA GLY A 22 -1.07 -5.22 -21.48
C GLY A 22 -0.43 -6.30 -22.36
N GLY A 23 0.72 -6.82 -21.95
CA GLY A 23 1.33 -7.95 -22.63
C GLY A 23 2.82 -8.08 -22.35
N ASN A 24 3.20 -9.20 -21.84
CA ASN A 24 4.51 -9.69 -21.47
C ASN A 24 5.55 -9.72 -22.63
N SER A 25 5.50 -8.78 -23.58
CA SER A 25 6.36 -8.72 -24.76
C SER A 25 7.19 -7.45 -24.89
N GLY A 26 7.16 -6.57 -23.87
CA GLY A 26 7.72 -5.21 -23.97
C GLY A 26 9.21 -5.08 -23.67
N SER A 27 9.82 -5.96 -22.86
CA SER A 27 11.20 -5.77 -22.40
C SER A 27 12.25 -5.78 -23.51
N GLY A 28 12.06 -6.56 -24.57
CA GLY A 28 13.01 -6.61 -25.67
C GLY A 28 13.03 -5.37 -26.56
N LEU A 29 11.92 -4.62 -26.64
CA LEU A 29 11.81 -3.40 -27.42
C LEU A 29 12.36 -2.16 -26.66
N ILE A 30 12.27 -2.19 -25.34
CA ILE A 30 12.78 -1.12 -24.48
C ILE A 30 14.30 -1.07 -24.54
N ALA A 31 14.96 -2.22 -24.35
CA ALA A 31 16.39 -2.35 -24.32
C ALA A 31 17.07 -1.76 -25.57
N SER A 32 16.54 -1.99 -26.76
CA SER A 32 17.14 -1.50 -28.01
C SER A 32 17.08 0.02 -28.23
N SER A 33 16.32 0.73 -27.42
CA SER A 33 16.11 2.19 -27.56
C SER A 33 17.00 3.04 -26.66
N TYR A 34 17.70 2.43 -25.71
CA TYR A 34 18.54 3.11 -24.74
C TYR A 34 20.01 2.73 -24.87
N LEU A 35 20.90 3.57 -24.31
CA LEU A 35 22.34 3.41 -24.42
C LEU A 35 22.95 2.44 -23.40
N SER A 36 22.22 2.14 -22.33
CA SER A 36 22.64 1.16 -21.31
C SER A 36 22.61 -0.27 -21.87
N GLU A 37 23.35 -1.17 -21.27
CA GLU A 37 23.34 -2.59 -21.64
C GLU A 37 21.96 -3.21 -21.39
N ASP A 38 21.53 -4.11 -22.26
CA ASP A 38 20.22 -4.78 -22.16
C ASP A 38 20.02 -5.49 -20.81
N ALA A 39 21.10 -6.03 -20.24
CA ALA A 39 21.07 -6.68 -18.94
C ALA A 39 20.78 -5.70 -17.78
N ASP A 40 21.34 -4.50 -17.83
CA ASP A 40 21.13 -3.46 -16.82
C ASP A 40 19.71 -2.89 -16.89
N ILE A 41 19.21 -2.66 -18.11
CA ILE A 41 17.83 -2.20 -18.36
C ILE A 41 16.84 -3.24 -17.86
N THR A 42 17.00 -4.50 -18.25
CA THR A 42 16.12 -5.59 -17.82
C THR A 42 16.22 -5.85 -16.31
N GLY A 43 17.44 -5.70 -15.76
CA GLY A 43 17.66 -5.83 -14.32
C GLY A 43 16.96 -4.74 -13.52
N ALA A 44 17.03 -3.49 -13.96
CA ALA A 44 16.35 -2.37 -13.32
C ALA A 44 14.82 -2.53 -13.36
N GLU A 45 14.29 -2.91 -14.51
CA GLU A 45 12.86 -3.22 -14.68
C GLU A 45 12.42 -4.34 -13.74
N SER A 46 13.16 -5.44 -13.71
CA SER A 46 12.84 -6.60 -12.84
C SER A 46 12.92 -6.26 -11.37
N ALA A 47 13.88 -5.40 -10.96
CA ALA A 47 14.01 -4.95 -9.59
C ALA A 47 12.80 -4.08 -9.16
N TYR A 48 12.33 -3.21 -10.05
CA TYR A 48 11.16 -2.38 -9.76
C TYR A 48 9.88 -3.20 -9.65
N VAL A 49 9.66 -4.15 -10.57
CA VAL A 49 8.54 -5.11 -10.52
C VAL A 49 8.58 -5.93 -9.22
N ALA A 50 9.76 -6.30 -8.74
CA ALA A 50 9.89 -7.03 -7.48
C ALA A 50 9.45 -6.18 -6.28
N MET A 51 9.81 -4.89 -6.23
CA MET A 51 9.35 -3.97 -5.18
C MET A 51 7.82 -3.77 -5.22
N GLU A 52 7.23 -3.68 -6.42
CA GLU A 52 5.77 -3.60 -6.58
C GLU A 52 5.08 -4.88 -6.10
N ALA A 53 5.65 -6.04 -6.41
CA ALA A 53 5.14 -7.33 -5.94
C ALA A 53 5.21 -7.48 -4.41
N GLU A 54 6.28 -7.01 -3.76
CA GLU A 54 6.40 -6.98 -2.30
C GLU A 54 5.35 -6.06 -1.66
N LEU A 55 5.11 -4.89 -2.26
CA LEU A 55 4.08 -3.96 -1.80
C LEU A 55 2.68 -4.55 -1.93
N GLN A 56 2.38 -5.20 -3.06
CA GLN A 56 1.12 -5.90 -3.27
C GLN A 56 0.92 -7.04 -2.27
N ASP A 57 1.96 -7.84 -2.04
CA ASP A 57 1.91 -8.94 -1.07
C ASP A 57 1.67 -8.43 0.36
N MET A 58 2.27 -7.30 0.74
CA MET A 58 2.00 -6.64 2.03
C MET A 58 0.53 -6.22 2.14
N LEU A 59 -0.05 -5.63 1.10
CA LEU A 59 -1.46 -5.22 1.10
C LEU A 59 -2.41 -6.43 1.16
N ASP A 60 -2.10 -7.49 0.44
CA ASP A 60 -2.90 -8.71 0.42
C ASP A 60 -2.86 -9.46 1.76
N ASN A 61 -1.76 -9.31 2.52
CA ASN A 61 -1.56 -9.93 3.81
C ASN A 61 -1.67 -8.95 5.00
N ILE A 62 -2.32 -7.80 4.81
CA ILE A 62 -2.37 -6.72 5.81
C ILE A 62 -2.90 -7.18 7.18
N GLU A 63 -3.86 -8.10 7.21
CA GLU A 63 -4.42 -8.66 8.45
C GLU A 63 -3.38 -9.47 9.24
N SER A 64 -2.44 -10.10 8.54
CA SER A 64 -1.34 -10.87 9.15
C SER A 64 -0.20 -9.96 9.62
N GLU A 65 0.07 -8.90 8.87
CA GLU A 65 1.10 -7.92 9.20
C GLU A 65 0.70 -7.05 10.40
N TYR A 66 -0.59 -6.71 10.50
CA TYR A 66 -1.14 -5.86 11.56
C TYR A 66 -2.32 -6.55 12.26
N PRO A 67 -2.09 -7.60 13.05
CA PRO A 67 -3.16 -8.34 13.71
C PRO A 67 -3.80 -7.54 14.84
N GLY A 68 -5.06 -7.85 15.13
CA GLY A 68 -5.75 -7.36 16.34
C GLY A 68 -6.76 -6.24 16.10
N TYR A 69 -7.15 -6.00 14.86
CA TYR A 69 -8.21 -5.06 14.51
C TYR A 69 -9.49 -5.78 14.13
N ASP A 70 -10.64 -5.19 14.43
CA ASP A 70 -11.96 -5.74 14.10
C ASP A 70 -12.31 -5.60 12.61
N GLU A 71 -11.75 -4.60 11.95
CA GLU A 71 -12.02 -4.29 10.55
C GLU A 71 -10.78 -3.71 9.88
N TYR A 72 -10.51 -4.18 8.68
CA TYR A 72 -9.43 -3.68 7.81
C TYR A 72 -10.04 -3.02 6.58
N ARG A 73 -9.59 -1.82 6.28
CA ARG A 73 -9.98 -1.08 5.07
C ARG A 73 -8.75 -0.75 4.27
N VAL A 74 -8.63 -1.35 3.12
CA VAL A 74 -7.57 -1.07 2.17
C VAL A 74 -8.16 -0.22 1.06
N ASN A 75 -7.58 0.97 0.86
CA ASN A 75 -7.90 1.84 -0.26
C ASN A 75 -6.60 2.09 -1.01
N ALA A 76 -6.39 1.36 -2.08
CA ALA A 76 -5.17 1.39 -2.86
C ALA A 76 -5.50 1.60 -4.33
N ASP A 77 -4.70 2.43 -4.98
CA ASP A 77 -4.66 2.53 -6.44
C ASP A 77 -3.93 1.30 -7.01
N GLU A 78 -4.01 1.10 -8.32
CA GLU A 78 -3.34 0.01 -9.00
C GLU A 78 -1.81 0.14 -8.85
N ILE A 79 -1.17 -0.95 -8.45
CA ILE A 79 0.29 -1.01 -8.29
C ILE A 79 0.89 -1.48 -9.60
N GLU A 80 1.25 -0.53 -10.44
CA GLU A 80 1.91 -0.78 -11.72
C GLU A 80 2.70 0.45 -12.18
N HIS A 81 3.68 0.25 -13.03
CA HIS A 81 4.44 1.33 -13.65
C HIS A 81 4.54 1.13 -15.17
N ASP A 82 4.94 2.20 -15.87
CA ASP A 82 5.29 2.13 -17.29
C ASP A 82 6.81 1.92 -17.42
N PRO A 83 7.25 0.78 -17.99
CA PRO A 83 8.67 0.48 -18.15
C PRO A 83 9.44 1.55 -18.95
N TYR A 84 8.79 2.12 -19.98
CA TYR A 84 9.43 3.17 -20.80
C TYR A 84 9.66 4.45 -20.00
N VAL A 85 8.71 4.83 -19.15
CA VAL A 85 8.83 5.99 -18.26
C VAL A 85 9.93 5.74 -17.24
N LEU A 86 9.96 4.58 -16.58
CA LEU A 86 10.99 4.21 -15.62
C LEU A 86 12.39 4.29 -16.22
N ILE A 87 12.63 3.61 -17.35
CA ILE A 87 13.94 3.57 -18.00
C ILE A 87 14.34 4.94 -18.56
N SER A 88 13.37 5.73 -19.05
CA SER A 88 13.63 7.10 -19.47
C SER A 88 14.11 8.00 -18.34
N ILE A 89 13.49 7.87 -17.15
CA ILE A 89 13.89 8.63 -15.95
C ILE A 89 15.29 8.18 -15.49
N LEU A 90 15.55 6.88 -15.42
CA LEU A 90 16.87 6.35 -15.07
C LEU A 90 17.95 6.87 -16.03
N SER A 91 17.71 6.76 -17.34
CA SER A 91 18.63 7.26 -18.35
C SER A 91 18.89 8.76 -18.22
N ALA A 92 17.85 9.55 -17.92
CA ALA A 92 18.00 10.99 -17.73
C ALA A 92 18.80 11.34 -16.47
N LEU A 93 18.58 10.63 -15.35
CA LEU A 93 19.27 10.87 -14.08
C LEU A 93 20.74 10.40 -14.11
N HIS A 94 21.06 9.41 -14.92
CA HIS A 94 22.40 8.83 -15.07
C HIS A 94 23.09 9.27 -16.37
N GLU A 95 22.71 10.41 -16.95
CA GLU A 95 23.33 10.99 -18.13
C GLU A 95 23.37 10.08 -19.39
N GLY A 96 22.40 9.18 -19.49
CA GLY A 96 22.16 8.32 -20.65
C GLY A 96 22.57 6.85 -20.49
N VAL A 97 23.55 6.54 -19.62
CA VAL A 97 24.05 5.18 -19.39
C VAL A 97 24.07 4.90 -17.90
N PHE A 98 23.57 3.76 -17.49
CA PHE A 98 23.61 3.30 -16.10
C PHE A 98 23.87 1.79 -16.04
N THR A 99 24.43 1.36 -14.94
CA THR A 99 24.49 -0.04 -14.53
C THR A 99 23.40 -0.30 -13.48
N LEU A 100 23.00 -1.54 -13.30
CA LEU A 100 22.01 -1.91 -12.29
C LEU A 100 22.44 -1.48 -10.89
N ASP A 101 23.72 -1.65 -10.53
CA ASP A 101 24.25 -1.24 -9.22
C ASP A 101 24.12 0.26 -8.98
N GLU A 102 24.40 1.09 -9.99
CA GLU A 102 24.26 2.55 -9.92
C GLU A 102 22.80 2.98 -9.85
N ALA A 103 21.91 2.26 -10.53
CA ALA A 103 20.48 2.56 -10.55
C ALA A 103 19.75 2.18 -9.27
N GLN A 104 20.29 1.27 -8.45
CA GLN A 104 19.60 0.71 -7.27
C GLN A 104 19.00 1.79 -6.35
N SER A 105 19.81 2.76 -5.92
CA SER A 105 19.35 3.85 -5.06
C SER A 105 18.34 4.78 -5.72
N THR A 106 18.42 4.91 -7.05
CA THR A 106 17.50 5.72 -7.84
C THR A 106 16.14 5.01 -7.96
N LEU A 107 16.15 3.69 -8.16
CA LEU A 107 14.93 2.86 -8.17
C LEU A 107 14.18 2.96 -6.85
N GLU A 108 14.88 2.81 -5.72
CA GLU A 108 14.31 2.95 -4.38
C GLU A 108 13.69 4.35 -4.17
N MET A 109 14.41 5.41 -4.54
CA MET A 109 13.91 6.79 -4.47
C MET A 109 12.68 7.01 -5.35
N LEU A 110 12.65 6.46 -6.54
CA LEU A 110 11.50 6.57 -7.45
C LEU A 110 10.30 5.83 -6.89
N PHE A 111 10.51 4.63 -6.35
CA PHE A 111 9.49 3.81 -5.73
C PHE A 111 8.83 4.52 -4.53
N GLU A 112 9.61 5.08 -3.62
CA GLU A 112 9.11 5.86 -2.48
C GLU A 112 8.32 7.10 -2.88
N LYS A 113 8.64 7.69 -4.03
CA LYS A 113 7.90 8.84 -4.56
C LYS A 113 6.63 8.45 -5.31
N GLN A 114 6.64 7.30 -5.94
CA GLN A 114 5.50 6.79 -6.69
C GLN A 114 4.42 6.22 -5.76
N TYR A 115 4.84 5.48 -4.74
CA TYR A 115 3.95 4.79 -3.81
C TYR A 115 4.06 5.39 -2.41
N ILE A 116 2.98 6.01 -1.97
CA ILE A 116 2.87 6.58 -0.61
C ILE A 116 1.92 5.70 0.19
N LEU A 117 2.47 4.91 1.10
CA LEU A 117 1.71 4.09 2.01
C LEU A 117 1.39 4.87 3.28
N THR A 118 0.11 5.03 3.59
CA THR A 118 -0.36 5.62 4.85
C THR A 118 -1.15 4.58 5.62
N VAL A 119 -0.76 4.38 6.87
CA VAL A 119 -1.41 3.46 7.78
C VAL A 119 -2.04 4.27 8.91
N GLU A 120 -3.35 4.17 9.06
CA GLU A 120 -4.10 4.89 10.09
C GLU A 120 -4.89 3.92 10.95
N GLU A 121 -4.87 4.15 12.26
CA GLU A 121 -5.68 3.43 13.23
C GLU A 121 -6.85 4.30 13.65
N GLU A 122 -8.07 3.82 13.41
CA GLU A 122 -9.30 4.51 13.80
C GLU A 122 -10.03 3.74 14.90
N VAL A 123 -10.25 4.39 16.02
CA VAL A 123 -11.03 3.84 17.13
C VAL A 123 -12.47 4.32 17.02
N GLN A 124 -13.38 3.40 16.70
CA GLN A 124 -14.81 3.68 16.69
C GLN A 124 -15.45 3.21 18.00
N VAL A 125 -15.93 4.16 18.79
CA VAL A 125 -16.68 3.85 20.02
C VAL A 125 -18.14 3.60 19.66
N ARG A 126 -18.62 2.36 19.85
CA ARG A 126 -20.02 2.00 19.68
C ARG A 126 -20.70 1.98 21.04
N TYR A 127 -21.81 2.68 21.14
CA TYR A 127 -22.63 2.70 22.33
C TYR A 127 -23.74 1.66 22.20
N ARG A 128 -23.88 0.81 23.21
CA ARG A 128 -25.03 -0.08 23.33
C ARG A 128 -25.99 0.50 24.36
N THR A 129 -27.23 0.69 23.96
CA THR A 129 -28.31 1.09 24.87
C THR A 129 -29.04 -0.12 25.34
N GLU A 130 -29.06 -0.36 26.65
CA GLU A 130 -29.94 -1.36 27.28
C GLU A 130 -31.04 -0.64 28.03
N THR A 131 -32.28 -1.05 27.76
CA THR A 131 -33.45 -0.62 28.55
C THR A 131 -33.65 -1.58 29.70
N ARG A 132 -33.65 -1.04 30.90
CA ARG A 132 -34.00 -1.82 32.12
C ARG A 132 -35.20 -1.19 32.78
N THR A 133 -35.97 -2.05 33.43
CA THR A 133 -37.13 -1.64 34.21
C THR A 133 -36.78 -1.76 35.69
N ASP A 134 -37.04 -0.70 36.44
CA ASP A 134 -36.86 -0.74 37.89
C ASP A 134 -37.97 -1.53 38.62
N SER A 135 -37.84 -1.68 39.94
CA SER A 135 -38.81 -2.39 40.76
C SER A 135 -40.16 -1.69 40.85
N GLU A 136 -40.25 -0.45 40.37
CA GLU A 136 -41.49 0.36 40.35
C GLU A 136 -42.15 0.35 38.96
N GLY A 137 -41.55 -0.33 37.99
CA GLY A 137 -42.05 -0.46 36.61
C GLY A 137 -41.66 0.66 35.65
N ASN A 138 -40.71 1.55 36.04
CA ASN A 138 -40.23 2.60 35.17
C ASN A 138 -39.09 2.07 34.30
N GLU A 139 -39.14 2.38 33.01
CA GLU A 139 -38.09 2.07 32.05
C GLU A 139 -37.01 3.15 32.06
N TYR A 140 -35.74 2.72 32.16
CA TYR A 140 -34.60 3.60 31.98
C TYR A 140 -33.57 3.00 31.06
N CYS A 141 -32.87 3.86 30.29
CA CYS A 141 -31.86 3.47 29.34
C CYS A 141 -30.46 3.63 29.94
N LEU A 142 -29.65 2.56 29.84
CA LEU A 142 -28.23 2.57 30.18
C LEU A 142 -27.41 2.57 28.90
N LEU A 143 -26.47 3.51 28.81
CA LEU A 143 -25.50 3.59 27.73
C LEU A 143 -24.21 2.90 28.18
N TYR A 144 -23.80 1.87 27.46
CA TYR A 144 -22.53 1.18 27.67
C TYR A 144 -21.58 1.49 26.51
N THR A 145 -20.33 1.79 26.85
CA THR A 145 -19.22 1.74 25.91
C THR A 145 -18.69 0.32 25.90
N SER A 146 -18.56 -0.27 24.73
CA SER A 146 -17.89 -1.57 24.62
C SER A 146 -16.39 -1.35 24.79
N PRO A 147 -15.70 -2.08 25.70
CA PRO A 147 -14.27 -1.96 25.82
C PRO A 147 -13.59 -2.43 24.50
N SER A 148 -12.53 -1.73 24.12
CA SER A 148 -11.65 -2.16 23.05
C SER A 148 -11.03 -3.53 23.40
N PRO A 149 -10.78 -4.43 22.44
CA PRO A 149 -10.07 -5.68 22.68
C PRO A 149 -8.75 -5.53 23.43
N ARG A 150 -8.11 -4.35 23.35
CA ARG A 150 -6.88 -4.03 24.09
C ARG A 150 -7.09 -3.79 25.59
N ASP A 151 -8.30 -3.46 26.00
CA ASP A 151 -8.59 -3.15 27.42
C ASP A 151 -8.84 -4.41 28.26
N VAL A 152 -8.82 -5.60 27.66
CA VAL A 152 -9.10 -6.89 28.31
C VAL A 152 -7.84 -7.56 28.87
N GLU A 153 -6.64 -7.06 28.57
CA GLU A 153 -5.38 -7.70 29.02
C GLU A 153 -4.79 -7.15 30.32
N GLU A 154 -5.44 -6.20 30.99
CA GLU A 154 -5.00 -5.73 32.31
C GLU A 154 -6.00 -6.08 33.43
N SER A 155 -6.01 -7.38 33.77
CA SER A 155 -6.63 -7.86 35.01
C SER A 155 -5.81 -8.97 35.60
#